data_c3aca00183fdaa6fdac0a612dd4f8bb1
#
_entry.id   c3aca00183fdaa6fdac0a612dd4f8bb1
#
_cell.length_a   1.000
_cell.length_b   1.000
_cell.length_c   1.000
_cell.angle_alpha   90.00
_cell.angle_beta   90.00
_cell.angle_gamma   90.00
#
_symmetry.space_group_name_H-M   'P 1'
#
loop_
_entity.id
_entity.type
_entity.pdbx_description
1 polymer ?
#
loop_
_entity_poly.entity_id
_entity_poly.type
_entity_poly.pdbx_seq_one_letter_code
_entity_poly.pdbx_strand_id
1 'polypeptide(L)'
;MKPIRTMLFVPGIKETWFEKVPSYQTDTVILDLEDSVPENLKNQARTNVSDAIKPLTDNGQRVYVRINRGPYCFNIKDLEAIIKKDLEGIVLPKLDGPEDIELIHRIISEIEFHKGLEVG
;
A
#
# COMPACT_ATOMS: atom_id res chain seq x y z
N MET A 1 9.62 -17.89 -2.04
CA MET A 1 8.51 -16.92 -2.32
C MET A 1 7.60 -17.50 -3.39
N LYS A 2 6.30 -17.48 -3.14
CA LYS A 2 5.34 -17.93 -4.18
C LYS A 2 5.26 -16.89 -5.30
N PRO A 3 5.20 -17.30 -6.56
CA PRO A 3 5.09 -16.36 -7.67
C PRO A 3 3.77 -15.58 -7.60
N ILE A 4 3.79 -14.34 -8.08
CA ILE A 4 2.58 -13.53 -8.26
C ILE A 4 2.14 -13.68 -9.72
N ARG A 5 0.98 -14.29 -9.92
CA ARG A 5 0.36 -14.50 -11.24
C ARG A 5 -0.80 -13.56 -11.47
N THR A 6 -1.48 -13.17 -10.39
CA THR A 6 -2.67 -12.32 -10.43
C THR A 6 -2.57 -11.24 -9.36
N MET A 7 -2.98 -10.02 -9.74
CA MET A 7 -3.04 -8.86 -8.86
C MET A 7 -4.41 -8.21 -9.01
N LEU A 8 -5.10 -7.99 -7.91
CA LEU A 8 -6.42 -7.35 -7.90
C LEU A 8 -6.33 -5.98 -7.24
N PHE A 9 -6.67 -4.94 -8.00
CA PHE A 9 -6.81 -3.59 -7.46
C PHE A 9 -8.16 -3.40 -6.76
N VAL A 10 -8.14 -2.86 -5.55
CA VAL A 10 -9.33 -2.50 -4.79
C VAL A 10 -9.21 -1.05 -4.32
N PRO A 11 -10.14 -0.15 -4.71
CA PRO A 11 -10.10 1.24 -4.28
C PRO A 11 -10.17 1.36 -2.75
N GLY A 12 -9.30 2.19 -2.17
CA GLY A 12 -9.24 2.39 -0.73
C GLY A 12 -10.50 2.98 -0.09
N ILE A 13 -11.39 3.57 -0.92
CA ILE A 13 -12.69 4.07 -0.48
C ILE A 13 -13.80 3.01 -0.52
N LYS A 14 -13.51 1.81 -1.03
CA LYS A 14 -14.47 0.70 -1.12
C LYS A 14 -14.20 -0.34 -0.02
N GLU A 15 -14.21 0.08 1.23
CA GLU A 15 -13.89 -0.77 2.38
C GLU A 15 -14.77 -2.02 2.47
N THR A 16 -16.04 -1.94 2.03
CA THR A 16 -16.93 -3.10 1.98
C THR A 16 -16.45 -4.18 0.99
N TRP A 17 -15.61 -3.81 0.02
CA TRP A 17 -15.03 -4.75 -0.92
C TRP A 17 -13.85 -5.53 -0.33
N PHE A 18 -13.19 -4.99 0.69
CA PHE A 18 -12.07 -5.66 1.36
C PHE A 18 -12.49 -7.00 1.95
N GLU A 19 -13.69 -7.08 2.49
CA GLU A 19 -14.24 -8.32 3.06
C GLU A 19 -14.46 -9.42 2.01
N LYS A 20 -14.61 -9.03 0.73
CA LYS A 20 -14.82 -9.95 -0.39
C LYS A 20 -13.51 -10.44 -1.00
N VAL A 21 -12.39 -9.77 -0.74
CA VAL A 21 -11.08 -10.09 -1.33
C VAL A 21 -10.70 -11.57 -1.16
N PRO A 22 -10.87 -12.20 0.01
CA PRO A 22 -10.49 -13.60 0.17
C PRO A 22 -11.25 -14.55 -0.77
N SER A 23 -12.45 -14.17 -1.25
CA SER A 23 -13.24 -15.00 -2.17
C SER A 23 -12.77 -14.97 -3.62
N TYR A 24 -11.90 -14.02 -4.00
CA TYR A 24 -11.52 -13.81 -5.39
C TYR A 24 -10.33 -14.63 -5.88
N GLN A 25 -9.77 -15.49 -5.06
CA GLN A 25 -8.64 -16.36 -5.42
C GLN A 25 -7.48 -15.65 -6.13
N THR A 26 -7.24 -14.39 -5.80
CA THR A 26 -6.11 -13.63 -6.30
C THR A 26 -4.85 -13.95 -5.49
N ASP A 27 -3.69 -13.96 -6.15
CA ASP A 27 -2.40 -14.13 -5.45
C ASP A 27 -2.08 -12.91 -4.57
N THR A 28 -2.44 -11.72 -5.04
CA THR A 28 -2.11 -10.45 -4.40
C THR A 28 -3.24 -9.46 -4.54
N VAL A 29 -3.51 -8.71 -3.49
CA VAL A 29 -4.41 -7.55 -3.52
C VAL A 29 -3.58 -6.27 -3.46
N ILE A 30 -3.95 -5.29 -4.28
CA ILE A 30 -3.39 -3.94 -4.25
C ILE A 30 -4.49 -2.99 -3.77
N LEU A 31 -4.35 -2.50 -2.56
CA LEU A 31 -5.24 -1.48 -2.02
C LEU A 31 -4.79 -0.12 -2.57
N ASP A 32 -5.70 0.58 -3.23
CA ASP A 32 -5.36 1.79 -3.98
C ASP A 32 -5.67 3.07 -3.21
N LEU A 33 -4.65 3.93 -3.08
CA LEU A 33 -4.78 5.28 -2.53
C LEU A 33 -4.71 6.35 -3.63
N GLU A 34 -4.41 5.97 -4.88
CA GLU A 34 -4.09 6.91 -5.95
C GLU A 34 -5.28 7.14 -6.89
N ASP A 35 -5.24 6.66 -8.12
CA ASP A 35 -6.15 7.08 -9.20
C ASP A 35 -7.63 6.74 -8.95
N SER A 36 -7.93 5.67 -8.26
CA SER A 36 -9.31 5.29 -7.97
C SER A 36 -9.94 6.04 -6.78
N VAL A 37 -9.18 6.91 -6.12
CA VAL A 37 -9.61 7.65 -4.94
C VAL A 37 -9.66 9.14 -5.24
N PRO A 38 -10.84 9.79 -5.17
CA PRO A 38 -10.95 11.24 -5.31
C PRO A 38 -10.16 12.00 -4.25
N GLU A 39 -9.68 13.20 -4.59
CA GLU A 39 -8.82 14.00 -3.72
C GLU A 39 -9.44 14.26 -2.34
N ASN A 40 -10.73 14.58 -2.29
CA ASN A 40 -11.45 14.83 -1.04
C ASN A 40 -11.66 13.58 -0.17
N LEU A 41 -11.41 12.39 -0.69
CA LEU A 41 -11.54 11.12 0.05
C LEU A 41 -10.20 10.46 0.37
N LYS A 42 -9.08 11.08 0.03
CA LYS A 42 -7.73 10.54 0.27
C LYS A 42 -7.48 10.21 1.75
N ASN A 43 -7.88 11.09 2.66
CA ASN A 43 -7.71 10.86 4.09
C ASN A 43 -8.53 9.66 4.58
N GLN A 44 -9.77 9.53 4.13
CA GLN A 44 -10.62 8.39 4.48
C GLN A 44 -10.06 7.08 3.92
N ALA A 45 -9.63 7.08 2.67
CA ALA A 45 -9.01 5.93 2.03
C ALA A 45 -7.75 5.47 2.78
N ARG A 46 -6.93 6.42 3.22
CA ARG A 46 -5.72 6.13 4.00
C ARG A 46 -6.04 5.38 5.30
N THR A 47 -7.05 5.84 6.02
CA THR A 47 -7.51 5.17 7.24
C THR A 47 -8.05 3.77 6.93
N ASN A 48 -8.93 3.65 5.94
CA ASN A 48 -9.52 2.37 5.54
C ASN A 48 -8.44 1.35 5.16
N VAL A 49 -7.49 1.76 4.34
CA VAL A 49 -6.39 0.90 3.87
C VAL A 49 -5.49 0.49 5.03
N SER A 50 -5.10 1.45 5.86
CA SER A 50 -4.26 1.17 7.03
C SER A 50 -4.89 0.12 7.95
N ASP A 51 -6.18 0.22 8.19
CA ASP A 51 -6.92 -0.72 9.04
C ASP A 51 -7.14 -2.09 8.38
N ALA A 52 -7.14 -2.17 7.05
CA ALA A 52 -7.39 -3.40 6.32
C ALA A 52 -6.16 -4.31 6.17
N ILE A 53 -4.95 -3.77 6.28
CA ILE A 53 -3.71 -4.52 6.01
C ILE A 53 -3.62 -5.77 6.88
N LYS A 54 -3.71 -5.63 8.20
CA LYS A 54 -3.57 -6.76 9.12
C LYS A 54 -4.65 -7.82 8.94
N PRO A 55 -5.96 -7.50 8.92
CA PRO A 55 -6.99 -8.49 8.71
C PRO A 55 -6.84 -9.28 7.40
N LEU A 56 -6.46 -8.62 6.31
CA LEU A 56 -6.23 -9.29 5.03
C LEU A 56 -5.01 -10.21 5.08
N THR A 57 -3.93 -9.78 5.71
CA THR A 57 -2.72 -10.59 5.89
C THR A 57 -3.02 -11.80 6.78
N ASP A 58 -3.74 -11.63 7.88
CA ASP A 58 -4.15 -12.72 8.76
C ASP A 58 -5.01 -13.75 8.03
N ASN A 59 -5.75 -13.33 7.01
CA ASN A 59 -6.54 -14.20 6.13
C ASN A 59 -5.72 -14.87 5.01
N GLY A 60 -4.41 -14.67 5.00
CA GLY A 60 -3.50 -15.29 4.02
C GLY A 60 -3.33 -14.50 2.73
N GLN A 61 -3.84 -13.28 2.64
CA GLN A 61 -3.64 -12.42 1.47
C GLN A 61 -2.26 -11.76 1.49
N ARG A 62 -1.66 -11.63 0.31
CA ARG A 62 -0.46 -10.82 0.10
C ARG A 62 -0.92 -9.39 -0.21
N VAL A 63 -0.65 -8.46 0.68
CA VAL A 63 -1.19 -7.10 0.61
C VAL A 63 -0.13 -6.11 0.16
N TYR A 64 -0.43 -5.43 -0.94
CA TYR A 64 0.32 -4.29 -1.45
C TYR A 64 -0.55 -3.04 -1.38
N VAL A 65 0.06 -1.88 -1.34
CA VAL A 65 -0.64 -0.59 -1.39
C VAL A 65 -0.04 0.29 -2.47
N ARG A 66 -0.88 0.83 -3.36
CA ARG A 66 -0.44 1.87 -4.28
C ARG A 66 -0.64 3.24 -3.64
N ILE A 67 0.47 3.97 -3.48
CA ILE A 67 0.51 5.27 -2.83
C ILE A 67 0.34 6.42 -3.82
N ASN A 68 0.14 7.63 -3.30
CA ASN A 68 0.11 8.84 -4.10
C ASN A 68 1.52 9.40 -4.32
N ARG A 69 1.71 10.09 -5.44
CA ARG A 69 2.86 10.94 -5.68
C ARG A 69 2.49 12.38 -5.35
N GLY A 70 3.36 13.06 -4.59
CA GLY A 70 3.29 14.50 -4.41
C GLY A 70 4.05 15.23 -5.53
N PRO A 71 4.11 16.57 -5.51
CA PRO A 71 4.78 17.36 -6.56
C PRO A 71 6.30 17.18 -6.58
N TYR A 72 6.92 16.84 -5.47
CA TYR A 72 8.36 16.71 -5.34
C TYR A 72 8.83 15.32 -4.88
N CYS A 73 7.93 14.54 -4.31
CA CYS A 73 8.24 13.26 -3.71
C CYS A 73 6.97 12.41 -3.62
N PHE A 74 7.09 11.21 -3.07
CA PHE A 74 5.94 10.38 -2.73
C PHE A 74 5.24 10.92 -1.47
N ASN A 75 3.97 10.61 -1.33
CA ASN A 75 3.16 11.10 -0.22
C ASN A 75 3.59 10.47 1.10
N ILE A 76 4.19 11.26 1.98
CA ILE A 76 4.72 10.81 3.26
C ILE A 76 3.62 10.33 4.20
N LYS A 77 2.45 10.99 4.19
CA LYS A 77 1.32 10.57 5.03
C LYS A 77 0.80 9.18 4.63
N ASP A 78 0.79 8.87 3.33
CA ASP A 78 0.45 7.54 2.86
C ASP A 78 1.43 6.52 3.43
N LEU A 79 2.72 6.77 3.29
CA LEU A 79 3.78 5.89 3.77
C LEU A 79 3.72 5.66 5.28
N GLU A 80 3.56 6.72 6.06
CA GLU A 80 3.43 6.64 7.51
C GLU A 80 2.23 5.80 7.95
N ALA A 81 1.12 5.87 7.22
CA ALA A 81 -0.09 5.13 7.54
C ALA A 81 0.02 3.63 7.22
N ILE A 82 0.69 3.27 6.12
CA ILE A 82 0.66 1.91 5.58
C ILE A 82 1.89 1.07 5.92
N ILE A 83 3.02 1.67 6.24
CA ILE A 83 4.23 0.92 6.59
C ILE A 83 4.02 0.24 7.93
N LYS A 84 3.77 -1.06 7.86
CA LYS A 84 3.49 -1.96 8.98
C LYS A 84 4.15 -3.31 8.70
N LYS A 85 4.40 -4.06 9.75
CA LYS A 85 4.96 -5.41 9.70
C LYS A 85 4.23 -6.33 8.70
N ASP A 86 2.92 -6.16 8.55
CA ASP A 86 2.09 -7.06 7.75
C ASP A 86 1.95 -6.65 6.29
N LEU A 87 2.50 -5.49 5.90
CA LEU A 87 2.50 -5.04 4.51
C LEU A 87 3.60 -5.75 3.73
N GLU A 88 3.26 -6.36 2.60
CA GLU A 88 4.25 -7.06 1.78
C GLU A 88 5.01 -6.12 0.84
N GLY A 89 4.37 -5.08 0.34
CA GLY A 89 5.03 -4.16 -0.58
C GLY A 89 4.22 -2.93 -0.94
N ILE A 90 4.85 -2.06 -1.70
CA ILE A 90 4.30 -0.79 -2.15
C ILE A 90 4.36 -0.74 -3.67
N VAL A 91 3.27 -0.27 -4.29
CA VAL A 91 3.21 0.01 -5.71
C VAL A 91 3.43 1.51 -5.93
N LEU A 92 4.48 1.84 -6.67
CA LEU A 92 4.86 3.22 -6.91
C LEU A 92 4.18 3.75 -8.18
N PRO A 93 3.46 4.88 -8.10
CA PRO A 93 2.86 5.50 -9.27
C PRO A 93 3.86 6.42 -9.98
N LYS A 94 3.72 6.55 -11.29
CA LYS A 94 4.29 7.65 -12.08
C LYS A 94 5.78 7.90 -11.81
N LEU A 95 6.61 6.87 -11.93
CA LEU A 95 8.06 6.99 -11.77
C LEU A 95 8.67 7.87 -12.87
N ASP A 96 9.57 8.77 -12.49
CA ASP A 96 10.32 9.62 -13.42
C ASP A 96 11.67 8.97 -13.79
N GLY A 97 12.26 8.19 -12.88
CA GLY A 97 13.53 7.55 -13.12
C GLY A 97 13.97 6.64 -11.97
N PRO A 98 15.14 5.99 -12.08
CA PRO A 98 15.65 5.07 -11.07
C PRO A 98 15.95 5.76 -9.73
N GLU A 99 16.23 7.04 -9.73
CA GLU A 99 16.44 7.85 -8.52
C GLU A 99 15.21 7.86 -7.61
N ASP A 100 14.01 7.73 -8.16
CA ASP A 100 12.78 7.60 -7.38
C ASP A 100 12.79 6.34 -6.51
N ILE A 101 13.34 5.25 -7.02
CA ILE A 101 13.45 3.98 -6.28
C ILE A 101 14.42 4.14 -5.11
N GLU A 102 15.55 4.79 -5.33
CA GLU A 102 16.52 5.03 -4.26
C GLU A 102 15.95 5.93 -3.17
N LEU A 103 15.24 6.98 -3.58
CA LEU A 103 14.60 7.91 -2.65
C LEU A 103 13.55 7.22 -1.79
N ILE A 104 12.64 6.49 -2.42
CA ILE A 104 11.58 5.80 -1.68
C ILE A 104 12.15 4.74 -0.73
N HIS A 105 13.19 4.04 -1.14
CA HIS A 105 13.85 3.06 -0.28
C HIS A 105 14.36 3.71 1.01
N ARG A 106 15.02 4.87 0.90
CA ARG A 106 15.51 5.61 2.07
C ARG A 106 14.38 6.08 2.98
N ILE A 107 13.30 6.59 2.39
CA ILE A 107 12.13 7.05 3.16
C ILE A 107 11.48 5.89 3.91
N ILE A 108 11.28 4.76 3.25
CA ILE A 108 10.72 3.56 3.87
C ILE A 108 11.60 3.09 5.03
N SER A 109 12.91 2.99 4.81
CA SER A 109 13.87 2.57 5.83
C SER A 109 13.83 3.47 7.06
N GLU A 110 13.71 4.79 6.85
CA GLU A 110 13.61 5.75 7.95
C GLU A 110 12.32 5.58 8.75
N ILE A 111 11.19 5.34 8.08
CA ILE A 111 9.91 5.10 8.75
C ILE A 111 9.93 3.78 9.51
N GLU A 112 10.45 2.71 8.91
CA GLU A 112 10.61 1.41 9.56
C GLU A 112 11.45 1.53 10.83
N PHE A 113 12.58 2.22 10.75
CA PHE A 113 13.44 2.47 11.91
C PHE A 113 12.69 3.18 13.05
N HIS A 114 11.98 4.28 12.73
CA HIS A 114 11.24 5.03 13.76
C HIS A 114 10.05 4.26 14.34
N LYS A 115 9.49 3.32 13.59
CA LYS A 115 8.42 2.44 14.09
C LYS A 115 8.93 1.19 14.81
N GLY A 116 10.24 0.99 14.89
CA GLY A 116 10.84 -0.19 15.50
C GLY A 116 10.61 -1.47 14.70
N LEU A 117 10.41 -1.35 13.38
CA LEU A 117 10.29 -2.47 12.46
C LEU A 117 11.66 -2.93 11.96
N GLU A 118 11.72 -4.15 11.44
CA GLU A 118 12.90 -4.61 10.71
C GLU A 118 13.04 -3.78 9.43
N VAL A 119 14.25 -3.25 9.19
CA VAL A 119 14.53 -2.39 8.03
C VAL A 119 14.88 -3.25 6.82
N GLY A 120 14.16 -3.05 5.71
CA GLY A 120 14.44 -3.72 4.43
C GLY A 120 13.29 -4.53 3.88
#